data_06ef6de37dd613b1f62b8f3004a1b640
#
_entry.id   06ef6de37dd613b1f62b8f3004a1b640
#
_cell.length_a   1.000
_cell.length_b   1.000
_cell.length_c   1.000
_cell.angle_alpha   90.00
_cell.angle_beta   90.00
_cell.angle_gamma   90.00
#
_symmetry.space_group_name_H-M   'P 1'
#
loop_
_entity.id
_entity.type
_entity.pdbx_description
1 polymer ?
#
loop_
_entity_poly.entity_id
_entity_poly.type
_entity_poly.pdbx_seq_one_letter_code
_entity_poly.pdbx_strand_id
1 'polypeptide(L)'
;MKNVIVLFEVKPTKTGMQKYLDLAAMLKPMLSGFEGFIRAERFSSLNEEGKLLSMNVWTDEAAVECWRNVMQHRMSQKEGREKLFESYKITVCSEIRSYTDKDRSQAPQDSNAFFEV
;
A
#
# COMPACT_ATOMS: atom_id res chain seq x y z
N MET A 1 -5.46 1.25 -19.63
CA MET A 1 -4.93 0.21 -18.72
C MET A 1 -5.42 0.47 -17.31
N LYS A 2 -5.58 -0.59 -16.55
CA LYS A 2 -6.08 -0.47 -15.18
C LYS A 2 -4.93 -0.19 -14.22
N ASN A 3 -5.20 0.60 -13.19
CA ASN A 3 -4.25 0.80 -12.11
C ASN A 3 -4.01 -0.51 -11.36
N VAL A 4 -2.86 -0.59 -10.72
CA VAL A 4 -2.46 -1.73 -9.90
C VAL A 4 -2.42 -1.29 -8.45
N ILE A 5 -3.02 -2.08 -7.58
CA ILE A 5 -3.09 -1.81 -6.15
C ILE A 5 -2.28 -2.86 -5.41
N VAL A 6 -1.37 -2.42 -4.57
CA VAL A 6 -0.57 -3.32 -3.72
C VAL A 6 -1.04 -3.16 -2.28
N LEU A 7 -1.41 -4.28 -1.69
CA LEU A 7 -1.82 -4.36 -0.28
C LEU A 7 -0.74 -5.13 0.49
N PHE A 8 -0.08 -4.45 1.40
CA PHE A 8 0.93 -5.02 2.27
C PHE A 8 0.38 -5.08 3.69
N GLU A 9 -0.12 -6.25 4.06
CA GLU A 9 -0.60 -6.52 5.42
C GLU A 9 0.61 -6.98 6.23
N VAL A 10 0.92 -6.28 7.30
CA VAL A 10 2.15 -6.55 8.03
C VAL A 10 1.92 -6.44 9.52
N LYS A 11 2.51 -7.40 10.25
CA LYS A 11 2.57 -7.30 11.70
C LYS A 11 4.04 -7.20 12.11
N PRO A 12 4.53 -5.98 12.37
CA PRO A 12 5.91 -5.81 12.82
C PRO A 12 6.11 -6.43 14.19
N THR A 13 7.35 -6.86 14.47
CA THR A 13 7.73 -7.24 15.83
C THR A 13 7.74 -5.97 16.69
N LYS A 14 7.77 -6.14 18.02
CA LYS A 14 7.82 -4.97 18.92
C LYS A 14 9.02 -4.09 18.63
N THR A 15 10.19 -4.70 18.43
CA THR A 15 11.41 -3.95 18.09
C THR A 15 11.41 -3.49 16.64
N GLY A 16 10.72 -4.18 15.76
CA GLY A 16 10.64 -3.86 14.33
C GLY A 16 9.67 -2.76 13.99
N MET A 17 8.68 -2.49 14.84
CA MET A 17 7.63 -1.50 14.55
C MET A 17 8.24 -0.11 14.26
N GLN A 18 9.08 0.40 15.16
CA GLN A 18 9.67 1.72 15.00
C GLN A 18 10.61 1.76 13.80
N LYS A 19 11.41 0.70 13.61
CA LYS A 19 12.31 0.60 12.46
C LYS A 19 11.54 0.62 11.14
N TYR A 20 10.43 -0.09 11.08
CA TYR A 20 9.58 -0.12 9.90
C TYR A 20 8.98 1.26 9.60
N LEU A 21 8.44 1.94 10.61
CA LEU A 21 7.84 3.27 10.44
C LEU A 21 8.91 4.31 10.07
N ASP A 22 10.10 4.23 10.64
CA ASP A 22 11.23 5.11 10.29
C ASP A 22 11.65 4.89 8.85
N LEU A 23 11.73 3.64 8.42
CA LEU A 23 12.05 3.31 7.03
C LEU A 23 11.01 3.87 6.07
N ALA A 24 9.73 3.71 6.39
CA ALA A 24 8.64 4.23 5.57
C ALA A 24 8.71 5.75 5.46
N ALA A 25 8.99 6.45 6.56
CA ALA A 25 9.15 7.90 6.57
C ALA A 25 10.34 8.34 5.71
N MET A 26 11.45 7.61 5.78
CA MET A 26 12.64 7.90 4.98
C MET A 26 12.39 7.72 3.48
N LEU A 27 11.58 6.72 3.11
CA LEU A 27 11.32 6.40 1.70
C LEU A 27 10.19 7.23 1.09
N LYS A 28 9.40 7.92 1.90
CA LYS A 28 8.24 8.69 1.43
C LYS A 28 8.59 9.73 0.35
N PRO A 29 9.65 10.55 0.50
CA PRO A 29 10.01 11.50 -0.55
C PRO A 29 10.40 10.82 -1.86
N MET A 30 11.10 9.69 -1.79
CA MET A 30 11.48 8.91 -2.97
C MET A 30 10.24 8.33 -3.65
N LEU A 31 9.31 7.80 -2.87
CA LEU A 31 8.06 7.24 -3.38
C LEU A 31 7.24 8.28 -4.13
N SER A 32 7.13 9.49 -3.58
CA SER A 32 6.35 10.58 -4.18
C SER A 32 6.81 10.94 -5.59
N GLY A 33 8.11 10.80 -5.88
CA GLY A 33 8.67 11.09 -7.20
C GLY A 33 8.87 9.88 -8.09
N PHE A 34 8.46 8.70 -7.64
CA PHE A 34 8.70 7.46 -8.37
C PHE A 34 7.74 7.32 -9.54
N GLU A 35 8.30 6.95 -10.71
CA GLU A 35 7.51 6.82 -11.93
C GLU A 35 6.41 5.77 -11.74
N GLY A 36 5.19 6.14 -12.12
CA GLY A 36 4.02 5.26 -12.01
C GLY A 36 3.33 5.29 -10.66
N PHE A 37 3.89 5.99 -9.68
CA PHE A 37 3.25 6.09 -8.37
C PHE A 37 2.05 7.04 -8.43
N ILE A 38 0.92 6.61 -7.85
CA ILE A 38 -0.30 7.42 -7.77
C ILE A 38 -0.53 7.90 -6.34
N ARG A 39 -0.64 6.97 -5.39
CA ARG A 39 -0.87 7.34 -3.99
C ARG A 39 -0.52 6.17 -3.06
N ALA A 40 -0.31 6.49 -1.79
CA ALA A 40 -0.11 5.50 -0.75
C ALA A 40 -0.71 6.00 0.56
N GLU A 41 -1.16 5.06 1.36
CA GLU A 41 -1.69 5.34 2.68
C GLU A 41 -1.52 4.12 3.57
N ARG A 42 -1.27 4.35 4.85
CA ARG A 42 -1.12 3.27 5.83
C ARG A 42 -2.28 3.31 6.80
N PHE A 43 -2.79 2.13 7.13
CA PHE A 43 -3.95 1.95 8.00
C PHE A 43 -3.58 1.04 9.17
N SER A 44 -4.25 1.21 10.28
CA SER A 44 -4.11 0.32 11.42
C SER A 44 -5.35 -0.57 11.51
N SER A 45 -5.13 -1.86 11.78
CA SER A 45 -6.25 -2.80 11.93
C SER A 45 -7.03 -2.49 13.20
N LEU A 46 -8.35 -2.50 13.09
CA LEU A 46 -9.23 -2.38 14.26
C LEU A 46 -9.44 -3.73 14.96
N ASN A 47 -9.14 -4.83 14.26
CA ASN A 47 -9.34 -6.17 14.79
C ASN A 47 -8.11 -6.75 15.46
N GLU A 48 -6.93 -6.29 15.08
CA GLU A 48 -5.68 -6.85 15.59
C GLU A 48 -4.69 -5.73 15.91
N GLU A 49 -4.37 -5.59 17.18
CA GLU A 49 -3.42 -4.59 17.64
C GLU A 49 -2.02 -4.84 17.04
N GLY A 50 -1.38 -3.79 16.57
CA GLY A 50 -0.05 -3.86 16.01
C GLY A 50 0.00 -4.32 14.56
N LYS A 51 -1.14 -4.58 13.94
CA LYS A 51 -1.20 -4.97 12.53
C LYS A 51 -1.49 -3.74 11.68
N LEU A 52 -0.71 -3.57 10.61
CA LEU A 52 -0.82 -2.44 9.70
C LEU A 52 -1.13 -2.91 8.28
N LEU A 53 -1.79 -2.07 7.52
CA LEU A 53 -1.97 -2.23 6.09
C LEU A 53 -1.34 -1.03 5.38
N SER A 54 -0.36 -1.29 4.53
CA SER A 54 0.16 -0.28 3.61
C SER A 54 -0.48 -0.55 2.25
N MET A 55 -1.20 0.45 1.75
CA MET A 55 -1.83 0.37 0.43
C MET A 55 -1.16 1.37 -0.49
N ASN A 56 -0.76 0.93 -1.67
CA ASN A 56 -0.25 1.84 -2.69
C ASN A 56 -0.84 1.51 -4.05
N VAL A 57 -1.01 2.56 -4.84
CA VAL A 57 -1.66 2.50 -6.15
C VAL A 57 -0.67 2.99 -7.20
N TRP A 58 -0.58 2.25 -8.30
CA TRP A 58 0.39 2.43 -9.36
C TRP A 58 -0.28 2.38 -10.73
N THR A 59 0.37 2.96 -11.73
CA THR A 59 -0.16 2.94 -13.10
C THR A 59 -0.02 1.57 -13.77
N ASP A 60 0.98 0.77 -13.39
CA ASP A 60 1.23 -0.55 -13.98
C ASP A 60 2.11 -1.42 -13.09
N GLU A 61 2.24 -2.70 -13.47
CA GLU A 61 3.04 -3.66 -12.72
C GLU A 61 4.55 -3.42 -12.83
N ALA A 62 5.02 -2.82 -13.92
CA ALA A 62 6.44 -2.54 -14.07
C ALA A 62 6.92 -1.55 -13.01
N ALA A 63 6.09 -0.53 -12.73
CA ALA A 63 6.38 0.44 -11.66
C ALA A 63 6.40 -0.25 -10.29
N VAL A 64 5.45 -1.15 -10.03
CA VAL A 64 5.39 -1.94 -8.80
C VAL A 64 6.67 -2.76 -8.63
N GLU A 65 7.12 -3.42 -9.70
CA GLU A 65 8.33 -4.25 -9.65
C GLU A 65 9.56 -3.43 -9.30
N CYS A 66 9.72 -2.27 -9.93
CA CYS A 66 10.84 -1.37 -9.65
C CYS A 66 10.82 -0.92 -8.19
N TRP A 67 9.67 -0.51 -7.68
CA TRP A 67 9.55 -0.07 -6.30
C TRP A 67 9.79 -1.22 -5.32
N ARG A 68 9.27 -2.42 -5.61
CA ARG A 68 9.47 -3.61 -4.78
C ARG A 68 10.95 -3.88 -4.58
N ASN A 69 11.73 -3.79 -5.64
CA ASN A 69 13.18 -4.03 -5.56
C ASN A 69 13.87 -3.00 -4.65
N VAL A 70 13.48 -1.74 -4.73
CA VAL A 70 13.98 -0.69 -3.83
C VAL A 70 13.61 -1.00 -2.39
N MET A 71 12.36 -1.35 -2.13
CA MET A 71 11.87 -1.65 -0.78
C MET A 71 12.59 -2.84 -0.17
N GLN A 72 12.71 -3.93 -0.93
CA GLN A 72 13.37 -5.15 -0.44
C GLN A 72 14.82 -4.88 -0.09
N HIS A 73 15.51 -4.10 -0.91
CA HIS A 73 16.90 -3.73 -0.64
C HIS A 73 17.01 -2.92 0.65
N ARG A 74 16.17 -1.91 0.82
CA ARG A 74 16.18 -1.05 2.01
C ARG A 74 15.78 -1.80 3.28
N MET A 75 14.77 -2.65 3.20
CA MET A 75 14.36 -3.47 4.34
C MET A 75 15.47 -4.43 4.76
N SER A 76 16.15 -5.04 3.79
CA SER A 76 17.29 -5.93 4.06
C SER A 76 18.40 -5.21 4.82
N GLN A 77 18.69 -3.96 4.45
CA GLN A 77 19.70 -3.15 5.15
C GLN A 77 19.27 -2.81 6.59
N LYS A 78 17.99 -2.58 6.82
CA LYS A 78 17.45 -2.21 8.14
C LYS A 78 17.28 -3.40 9.08
N GLU A 79 17.00 -4.58 8.54
CA GLU A 79 16.69 -5.75 9.36
C GLU A 79 17.85 -6.15 10.28
N GLY A 80 19.08 -6.15 9.74
CA GLY A 80 20.24 -6.52 10.54
C GLY A 80 20.07 -7.89 11.17
N ARG A 81 20.28 -7.97 12.50
CA ARG A 81 20.10 -9.23 13.26
C ARG A 81 18.69 -9.39 13.80
N GLU A 82 17.92 -8.33 13.84
CA GLU A 82 16.57 -8.36 14.39
C GLU A 82 15.55 -8.50 13.28
N LYS A 83 14.60 -9.38 13.49
CA LYS A 83 13.50 -9.58 12.56
C LYS A 83 12.53 -8.39 12.63
N LEU A 84 12.24 -7.78 11.48
CA LEU A 84 11.31 -6.65 11.41
C LEU A 84 9.86 -7.06 11.58
N PHE A 85 9.48 -8.21 11.03
CA PHE A 85 8.08 -8.63 10.94
C PHE A 85 7.84 -9.99 11.58
N GLU A 86 6.74 -10.12 12.32
CA GLU A 86 6.23 -11.42 12.74
C GLU A 86 5.62 -12.15 11.54
N SER A 87 4.86 -11.39 10.72
CA SER A 87 4.22 -11.94 9.54
C SER A 87 3.91 -10.82 8.56
N TYR A 88 3.75 -11.18 7.29
CA TYR A 88 3.27 -10.26 6.28
C TYR A 88 2.58 -11.03 5.15
N LYS A 89 1.72 -10.31 4.44
CA LYS A 89 1.07 -10.82 3.23
C LYS A 89 1.00 -9.69 2.22
N ILE A 90 1.43 -9.98 1.00
CA ILE A 90 1.36 -9.01 -0.10
C ILE A 90 0.31 -9.50 -1.09
N THR A 91 -0.62 -8.63 -1.44
CA THR A 91 -1.63 -8.91 -2.45
C THR A 91 -1.53 -7.82 -3.52
N VAL A 92 -1.40 -8.23 -4.77
CA VAL A 92 -1.36 -7.31 -5.91
C VAL A 92 -2.67 -7.48 -6.67
N CYS A 93 -3.38 -6.36 -6.84
CA CYS A 93 -4.72 -6.36 -7.45
C CYS A 93 -4.75 -5.46 -8.67
N SER A 94 -5.62 -5.79 -9.60
CA SER A 94 -5.96 -4.88 -10.68
C SER A 94 -7.22 -4.11 -10.26
N GLU A 95 -7.20 -2.79 -10.44
CA GLU A 95 -8.36 -1.96 -10.15
C GLU A 95 -9.42 -2.17 -11.23
N ILE A 96 -10.53 -2.79 -10.87
CA ILE A 96 -11.62 -3.05 -11.82
C ILE A 96 -12.39 -1.75 -12.07
N ARG A 97 -12.74 -1.04 -11.02
CA ARG A 97 -13.39 0.27 -11.09
C ARG A 97 -13.14 1.02 -9.79
N SER A 98 -13.20 2.32 -9.87
CA SER A 98 -13.09 3.19 -8.70
C SER A 98 -14.08 4.33 -8.86
N TYR A 99 -14.85 4.59 -7.82
CA TYR A 99 -15.78 5.71 -7.81
C TYR A 99 -15.95 6.19 -6.37
N THR A 100 -16.34 7.44 -6.24
CA THR A 100 -16.48 8.10 -4.95
C THR A 100 -17.90 8.66 -4.83
N ASP A 101 -18.20 9.28 -3.70
CA ASP A 101 -19.46 10.01 -3.50
C ASP A 101 -19.62 11.17 -4.49
N LYS A 102 -18.50 11.74 -4.98
CA LYS A 102 -18.50 12.91 -5.86
C LYS A 102 -18.19 12.56 -7.32
N ASP A 103 -17.35 11.56 -7.56
CA ASP A 103 -17.05 11.07 -8.89
C ASP A 103 -17.74 9.73 -9.11
N ARG A 104 -18.86 9.75 -9.79
CA ARG A 104 -19.70 8.59 -10.05
C ARG A 104 -19.58 8.04 -11.46
N SER A 105 -18.55 8.45 -12.20
CA SER A 105 -18.41 8.06 -13.61
C SER A 105 -18.30 6.57 -13.84
N GLN A 106 -17.70 5.84 -12.90
CA GLN A 106 -17.55 4.39 -12.98
C GLN A 106 -18.52 3.62 -12.07
N ALA A 107 -19.40 4.33 -11.37
CA ALA A 107 -20.36 3.70 -10.47
C ALA A 107 -21.41 2.91 -11.25
N PRO A 108 -21.83 1.74 -10.75
CA PRO A 108 -22.97 1.03 -11.33
C PRO A 108 -24.25 1.88 -11.26
N GLN A 109 -25.08 1.77 -12.29
CA GLN A 109 -26.29 2.59 -12.36
C GLN A 109 -27.24 2.33 -11.19
N ASP A 110 -27.37 1.09 -10.77
CA ASP A 110 -28.21 0.73 -9.63
C ASP A 110 -27.70 1.36 -8.33
N SER A 111 -26.37 1.49 -8.18
CA SER A 111 -25.76 2.18 -7.04
C SER A 111 -26.10 3.67 -7.06
N ASN A 112 -26.07 4.29 -8.24
CA ASN A 112 -26.45 5.70 -8.38
C ASN A 112 -27.92 5.91 -7.98
N ALA A 113 -28.79 5.01 -8.41
CA ALA A 113 -30.22 5.07 -8.06
C ALA A 113 -30.44 4.94 -6.55
N PHE A 114 -29.71 4.02 -5.91
CA PHE A 114 -29.80 3.80 -4.46
C PHE A 114 -29.43 5.05 -3.66
N PHE A 115 -28.36 5.77 -4.08
CA PHE A 115 -27.88 6.96 -3.38
C PHE A 115 -28.46 8.26 -3.94
N GLU A 116 -29.36 8.19 -4.89
CA GLU A 116 -30.00 9.35 -5.52
C GLU A 116 -29.00 10.34 -6.17
N VAL A 117 -27.98 9.78 -6.81
CA VAL A 117 -26.92 10.57 -7.46
C VAL A 117 -26.83 10.32 -8.95
#